data_9b08363949ee711f3d55baaef05d2f0f
#
_entry.id   9b08363949ee711f3d55baaef05d2f0f
#
_cell.length_a   1.000
_cell.length_b   1.000
_cell.length_c   1.000
_cell.angle_alpha   90.00
_cell.angle_beta   90.00
_cell.angle_gamma   90.00
#
_symmetry.space_group_name_H-M   'P 1'
#
loop_
_entity.id
_entity.type
_entity.pdbx_description
1 polymer ?
#
loop_
_entity_poly.entity_id
_entity_poly.type
_entity_poly.pdbx_seq_one_letter_code
_entity_poly.pdbx_strand_id
1 'polypeptide(L)'
;MGLTVNSTGKGAADKELIIRKPSQDAKVVALAGNPNVGKSTVFNGLTGLNQHTGNWPGKTVANAQGICSTSRHSYVLVDIPGTYSLMAHSAEEEVARNFICFGGADEVVVVCDATCLERNLNLVLQTIEICDHVIVCVNLLDEAKRKHIRVDLEELENRLGVPVVGAVARERRSLDSLLAVMDDVADGKGGNRTPVVISYPE
;
A
#
# COMPACT_ATOMS: atom_id res chain seq x y z
N MET A 1 10.20 -38.94 -32.62
CA MET A 1 9.17 -37.94 -32.29
C MET A 1 9.89 -36.75 -31.68
N GLY A 2 10.02 -35.67 -32.44
CA GLY A 2 10.74 -34.47 -31.99
C GLY A 2 9.87 -33.63 -31.05
N LEU A 3 10.46 -33.25 -29.91
CA LEU A 3 9.87 -32.26 -29.01
C LEU A 3 9.89 -30.88 -29.71
N THR A 4 8.72 -30.30 -29.92
CA THR A 4 8.59 -28.97 -30.53
C THR A 4 9.12 -27.91 -29.57
N VAL A 5 9.78 -26.89 -30.11
CA VAL A 5 10.41 -25.75 -29.39
C VAL A 5 9.43 -24.99 -28.48
N ASN A 6 8.13 -25.23 -28.59
CA ASN A 6 7.08 -24.63 -27.78
C ASN A 6 6.79 -25.33 -26.43
N SER A 7 7.48 -26.43 -26.10
CA SER A 7 7.30 -27.18 -24.87
C SER A 7 8.34 -26.85 -23.79
N THR A 8 9.33 -26.03 -24.08
CA THR A 8 10.33 -25.55 -23.13
C THR A 8 10.01 -24.14 -22.73
N GLY A 9 9.40 -24.00 -21.58
CA GLY A 9 9.25 -22.91 -20.59
C GLY A 9 9.74 -21.48 -20.83
N LYS A 10 9.75 -20.98 -22.06
CA LYS A 10 10.01 -19.56 -22.36
C LYS A 10 8.73 -18.72 -22.58
N GLY A 11 7.56 -19.23 -22.22
CA GLY A 11 6.28 -18.56 -22.36
C GLY A 11 5.59 -18.18 -21.03
N ALA A 12 6.25 -18.40 -19.90
CA ALA A 12 5.76 -17.99 -18.58
C ALA A 12 6.53 -16.76 -18.05
N ALA A 13 7.15 -15.98 -18.95
CA ALA A 13 7.75 -14.72 -18.60
C ALA A 13 6.61 -13.73 -18.26
N ASP A 14 6.51 -13.41 -16.99
CA ASP A 14 6.01 -12.19 -16.41
C ASP A 14 4.82 -11.53 -17.14
N LYS A 15 3.64 -12.12 -17.00
CA LYS A 15 2.42 -11.34 -17.23
C LYS A 15 2.33 -10.33 -16.10
N GLU A 16 2.74 -9.11 -16.37
CA GLU A 16 2.55 -7.99 -15.46
C GLU A 16 1.07 -7.82 -15.11
N LEU A 17 0.79 -7.36 -13.90
CA LEU A 17 -0.57 -7.04 -13.48
C LEU A 17 -1.12 -5.94 -14.39
N ILE A 18 -2.19 -6.23 -15.12
CA ILE A 18 -2.85 -5.22 -15.94
C ILE A 18 -3.61 -4.26 -15.04
N ILE A 19 -3.10 -3.02 -14.93
CA ILE A 19 -3.73 -1.95 -14.18
C ILE A 19 -4.70 -1.20 -15.12
N ARG A 20 -5.98 -1.17 -14.73
CA ARG A 20 -7.04 -0.51 -15.51
C ARG A 20 -7.18 0.94 -15.07
N LYS A 21 -6.42 1.84 -15.68
CA LYS A 21 -6.49 3.28 -15.40
C LYS A 21 -7.74 3.90 -16.06
N PRO A 22 -8.53 4.72 -15.32
CA PRO A 22 -9.67 5.45 -15.89
C PRO A 22 -9.23 6.58 -16.83
N SER A 23 -8.02 7.10 -16.66
CA SER A 23 -7.39 8.09 -17.54
C SER A 23 -5.87 7.85 -17.55
N GLN A 24 -5.17 8.43 -18.53
CA GLN A 24 -3.69 8.32 -18.60
C GLN A 24 -3.00 8.95 -17.39
N ASP A 25 -3.58 10.02 -16.84
CA ASP A 25 -3.04 10.77 -15.71
C ASP A 25 -3.41 10.16 -14.35
N ALA A 26 -4.21 9.08 -14.33
CA ALA A 26 -4.59 8.42 -13.09
C ALA A 26 -3.37 7.83 -12.41
N LYS A 27 -3.23 8.13 -11.11
CA LYS A 27 -2.14 7.64 -10.25
C LYS A 27 -2.43 6.22 -9.78
N VAL A 28 -1.41 5.41 -9.69
CA VAL A 28 -1.48 4.06 -9.15
C VAL A 28 -1.01 4.06 -7.70
N VAL A 29 -1.85 3.60 -6.80
CA VAL A 29 -1.56 3.56 -5.37
C VAL A 29 -1.57 2.12 -4.89
N ALA A 30 -0.43 1.64 -4.40
CA ALA A 30 -0.35 0.34 -3.73
C ALA A 30 -0.85 0.46 -2.29
N LEU A 31 -1.84 -0.35 -1.92
CA LEU A 31 -2.33 -0.42 -0.55
C LEU A 31 -1.70 -1.62 0.16
N ALA A 32 -0.70 -1.35 0.98
CA ALA A 32 0.08 -2.33 1.74
C ALA A 32 -0.37 -2.37 3.22
N GLY A 33 0.04 -3.38 3.94
CA GLY A 33 -0.18 -3.49 5.38
C GLY A 33 -0.12 -4.92 5.88
N ASN A 34 0.06 -5.08 7.17
CA ASN A 34 0.04 -6.39 7.81
C ASN A 34 -1.36 -7.04 7.69
N PRO A 35 -1.49 -8.35 7.82
CA PRO A 35 -2.80 -8.99 7.94
C PRO A 35 -3.62 -8.41 9.09
N ASN A 36 -4.94 -8.22 8.85
CA ASN A 36 -5.93 -7.78 9.84
C ASN A 36 -5.80 -6.33 10.36
N VAL A 37 -5.02 -5.47 9.72
CA VAL A 37 -4.93 -4.03 10.08
C VAL A 37 -6.12 -3.19 9.59
N GLY A 38 -7.11 -3.83 8.94
CA GLY A 38 -8.24 -3.13 8.33
C GLY A 38 -7.98 -2.59 6.93
N LYS A 39 -6.95 -3.10 6.23
CA LYS A 39 -6.57 -2.71 4.87
C LYS A 39 -7.74 -2.78 3.90
N SER A 40 -8.48 -3.92 3.87
CA SER A 40 -9.66 -4.06 3.01
C SER A 40 -10.80 -3.10 3.39
N THR A 41 -10.90 -2.68 4.65
CA THR A 41 -11.88 -1.66 5.06
C THR A 41 -11.50 -0.30 4.51
N VAL A 42 -10.21 0.07 4.56
CA VAL A 42 -9.69 1.29 3.93
C VAL A 42 -9.94 1.24 2.42
N PHE A 43 -9.58 0.14 1.76
CA PHE A 43 -9.79 -0.07 0.32
C PHE A 43 -11.27 0.11 -0.07
N ASN A 44 -12.17 -0.56 0.64
CA ASN A 44 -13.62 -0.48 0.38
C ASN A 44 -14.17 0.92 0.67
N GLY A 45 -13.69 1.56 1.73
CA GLY A 45 -14.10 2.92 2.09
C GLY A 45 -13.70 3.96 1.04
N LEU A 46 -12.54 3.79 0.39
CA LEU A 46 -12.06 4.69 -0.66
C LEU A 46 -12.69 4.40 -2.02
N THR A 47 -12.82 3.14 -2.41
CA THR A 47 -13.24 2.73 -3.76
C THR A 47 -14.76 2.51 -3.89
N GLY A 48 -15.46 2.28 -2.78
CA GLY A 48 -16.89 1.97 -2.79
C GLY A 48 -17.17 0.70 -3.63
N LEU A 49 -18.09 0.81 -4.60
CA LEU A 49 -18.46 -0.30 -5.50
C LEU A 49 -17.59 -0.38 -6.78
N ASN A 50 -16.67 0.54 -6.98
CA ASN A 50 -15.82 0.63 -8.18
C ASN A 50 -14.60 -0.28 -8.05
N GLN A 51 -14.82 -1.59 -7.94
CA GLN A 51 -13.78 -2.58 -7.70
C GLN A 51 -13.78 -3.68 -8.76
N HIS A 52 -12.59 -4.18 -9.07
CA HIS A 52 -12.35 -5.36 -9.87
C HIS A 52 -11.50 -6.34 -9.09
N THR A 53 -11.92 -7.58 -8.99
CA THR A 53 -11.17 -8.65 -8.34
C THR A 53 -10.62 -9.63 -9.36
N GLY A 54 -9.48 -10.24 -9.05
CA GLY A 54 -8.84 -11.23 -9.89
C GLY A 54 -7.71 -11.94 -9.13
N ASN A 55 -6.84 -12.58 -9.85
CA ASN A 55 -5.63 -13.17 -9.28
C ASN A 55 -4.40 -12.46 -9.84
N TRP A 56 -3.34 -12.45 -9.05
CA TRP A 56 -2.04 -11.99 -9.51
C TRP A 56 -1.56 -12.91 -10.64
N PRO A 57 -0.97 -12.36 -11.71
CA PRO A 57 -0.53 -13.14 -12.86
C PRO A 57 0.42 -14.27 -12.44
N GLY A 58 0.09 -15.52 -12.86
CA GLY A 58 0.89 -16.70 -12.55
C GLY A 58 0.89 -17.15 -11.08
N LYS A 59 0.07 -16.55 -10.24
CA LYS A 59 -0.06 -16.89 -8.81
C LYS A 59 -1.53 -17.21 -8.46
N THR A 60 -1.73 -17.98 -7.39
CA THR A 60 -3.07 -18.24 -6.81
C THR A 60 -3.51 -17.15 -5.84
N VAL A 61 -2.73 -16.10 -5.72
CA VAL A 61 -2.94 -14.97 -4.81
C VAL A 61 -3.98 -14.04 -5.42
N ALA A 62 -5.00 -13.66 -4.64
CA ALA A 62 -6.03 -12.73 -5.08
C ALA A 62 -5.50 -11.28 -5.14
N ASN A 63 -6.00 -10.51 -6.12
CA ASN A 63 -5.83 -9.07 -6.16
C ASN A 63 -7.20 -8.37 -6.23
N ALA A 64 -7.24 -7.13 -5.77
CA ALA A 64 -8.35 -6.24 -6.02
C ALA A 64 -7.82 -4.90 -6.50
N GLN A 65 -8.49 -4.34 -7.51
CA GLN A 65 -8.23 -2.99 -8.00
C GLN A 65 -9.51 -2.19 -7.85
N GLY A 66 -9.37 -0.95 -7.42
CA GLY A 66 -10.51 -0.06 -7.25
C GLY A 66 -10.16 1.37 -7.65
N ILE A 67 -11.17 2.12 -8.08
CA ILE A 67 -11.00 3.48 -8.52
C ILE A 67 -11.60 4.41 -7.46
N CYS A 68 -10.85 5.43 -7.09
CA CYS A 68 -11.37 6.57 -6.36
C CYS A 68 -10.86 7.87 -7.00
N SER A 69 -11.57 8.97 -6.73
CA SER A 69 -11.21 10.29 -7.29
C SER A 69 -11.48 11.37 -6.27
N THR A 70 -10.62 12.36 -6.25
CA THR A 70 -10.80 13.62 -5.56
C THR A 70 -11.16 14.71 -6.58
N SER A 71 -11.20 15.95 -6.16
CA SER A 71 -11.29 17.09 -7.09
C SER A 71 -9.98 17.38 -7.85
N ARG A 72 -8.85 16.79 -7.38
CA ARG A 72 -7.50 17.03 -7.91
C ARG A 72 -7.02 15.89 -8.81
N HIS A 73 -7.17 14.66 -8.35
CA HIS A 73 -6.63 13.48 -9.00
C HIS A 73 -7.61 12.30 -9.05
N SER A 74 -7.36 11.39 -9.99
CA SER A 74 -7.96 10.06 -10.03
C SER A 74 -6.93 9.00 -9.67
N TYR A 75 -7.33 8.03 -8.87
CA TYR A 75 -6.47 6.98 -8.35
C TYR A 75 -6.99 5.60 -8.72
N VAL A 76 -6.06 4.71 -9.05
CA VAL A 76 -6.29 3.27 -9.07
C VAL A 76 -5.62 2.68 -7.86
N LEU A 77 -6.41 2.27 -6.88
CA LEU A 77 -5.88 1.55 -5.72
C LEU A 77 -5.71 0.08 -6.09
N VAL A 78 -4.55 -0.46 -5.76
CA VAL A 78 -4.24 -1.88 -5.89
C VAL A 78 -4.08 -2.46 -4.50
N ASP A 79 -5.01 -3.33 -4.10
CA ASP A 79 -4.94 -4.03 -2.80
C ASP A 79 -3.92 -5.16 -2.92
N ILE A 80 -2.75 -4.98 -2.32
CA ILE A 80 -1.71 -6.02 -2.31
C ILE A 80 -1.91 -6.97 -1.12
N PRO A 81 -1.46 -8.23 -1.21
CA PRO A 81 -1.61 -9.18 -0.12
C PRO A 81 -1.06 -8.65 1.19
N GLY A 82 -1.76 -8.96 2.30
CA GLY A 82 -1.28 -8.59 3.63
C GLY A 82 0.01 -9.34 3.97
N THR A 83 1.05 -8.60 4.36
CA THR A 83 2.36 -9.16 4.67
C THR A 83 2.98 -8.49 5.89
N TYR A 84 3.84 -9.21 6.60
CA TYR A 84 4.60 -8.66 7.73
C TYR A 84 5.97 -8.12 7.32
N SER A 85 6.43 -8.48 6.13
CA SER A 85 7.76 -8.16 5.63
C SER A 85 7.80 -8.23 4.11
N LEU A 86 8.77 -7.55 3.50
CA LEU A 86 9.09 -7.65 2.08
C LEU A 86 10.24 -8.62 1.80
N MET A 87 10.64 -9.46 2.77
CA MET A 87 11.75 -10.42 2.64
C MET A 87 11.45 -11.62 1.74
N ALA A 88 10.19 -11.77 1.30
CA ALA A 88 9.75 -12.75 0.30
C ALA A 88 9.97 -14.24 0.67
N HIS A 89 9.43 -14.63 1.83
CA HIS A 89 9.38 -16.03 2.25
C HIS A 89 8.09 -16.76 1.84
N SER A 90 7.05 -16.02 1.43
CA SER A 90 5.78 -16.55 0.93
C SER A 90 5.44 -16.00 -0.45
N ALA A 91 4.46 -16.63 -1.12
CA ALA A 91 3.97 -16.16 -2.42
C ALA A 91 3.34 -14.75 -2.31
N GLU A 92 2.67 -14.48 -1.20
CA GLU A 92 2.06 -13.19 -0.87
C GLU A 92 3.12 -12.10 -0.69
N GLU A 93 4.19 -12.40 0.07
CA GLU A 93 5.30 -11.47 0.30
C GLU A 93 6.06 -11.18 -1.00
N GLU A 94 6.28 -12.21 -1.82
CA GLU A 94 6.90 -12.04 -3.14
C GLU A 94 6.07 -11.11 -4.03
N VAL A 95 4.74 -11.31 -4.07
CA VAL A 95 3.82 -10.46 -4.84
C VAL A 95 3.86 -9.03 -4.33
N ALA A 96 3.76 -8.84 -3.00
CA ALA A 96 3.78 -7.52 -2.37
C ALA A 96 5.09 -6.78 -2.71
N ARG A 97 6.23 -7.42 -2.47
CA ARG A 97 7.55 -6.85 -2.79
C ARG A 97 7.68 -6.49 -4.27
N ASN A 98 7.36 -7.42 -5.16
CA ASN A 98 7.54 -7.22 -6.59
C ASN A 98 6.66 -6.09 -7.11
N PHE A 99 5.44 -5.95 -6.59
CA PHE A 99 4.55 -4.85 -6.98
C PHE A 99 5.05 -3.51 -6.44
N ILE A 100 5.47 -3.44 -5.19
CA ILE A 100 6.00 -2.22 -4.59
C ILE A 100 7.28 -1.77 -5.31
N CYS A 101 8.21 -2.71 -5.59
CA CYS A 101 9.49 -2.37 -6.22
C CYS A 101 9.39 -2.09 -7.72
N PHE A 102 8.53 -2.80 -8.44
CA PHE A 102 8.57 -2.85 -9.91
C PHE A 102 7.19 -2.72 -10.58
N GLY A 103 6.10 -2.71 -9.82
CA GLY A 103 4.73 -2.72 -10.34
C GLY A 103 4.23 -1.36 -10.83
N GLY A 104 5.05 -0.32 -10.80
CA GLY A 104 4.70 1.01 -11.30
C GLY A 104 3.71 1.75 -10.41
N ALA A 105 3.71 1.50 -9.10
CA ALA A 105 2.95 2.32 -8.16
C ALA A 105 3.57 3.73 -8.08
N ASP A 106 2.72 4.74 -8.23
CA ASP A 106 3.11 6.15 -8.06
C ASP A 106 3.24 6.51 -6.57
N GLU A 107 2.48 5.82 -5.71
CA GLU A 107 2.45 6.01 -4.25
C GLU A 107 2.20 4.67 -3.55
N VAL A 108 2.68 4.55 -2.31
CA VAL A 108 2.41 3.39 -1.44
C VAL A 108 1.78 3.86 -0.13
N VAL A 109 0.56 3.43 0.14
CA VAL A 109 -0.11 3.64 1.43
C VAL A 109 0.07 2.39 2.28
N VAL A 110 0.78 2.52 3.40
CA VAL A 110 0.97 1.43 4.36
C VAL A 110 -0.02 1.57 5.50
N VAL A 111 -0.99 0.65 5.56
CA VAL A 111 -2.01 0.63 6.62
C VAL A 111 -1.47 -0.08 7.85
N CYS A 112 -1.51 0.60 8.99
CA CYS A 112 -1.03 0.12 10.29
C CYS A 112 -2.19 0.04 11.30
N ASP A 113 -2.11 -0.91 12.22
CA ASP A 113 -3.02 -1.02 13.37
C ASP A 113 -2.48 -0.19 14.55
N ALA A 114 -3.21 0.83 14.96
CA ALA A 114 -2.87 1.69 16.09
C ALA A 114 -2.70 0.92 17.42
N THR A 115 -3.31 -0.27 17.54
CA THR A 115 -3.26 -1.07 18.78
C THR A 115 -2.02 -1.96 18.89
N CYS A 116 -1.28 -2.15 17.77
CA CYS A 116 -0.04 -2.93 17.72
C CYS A 116 0.96 -2.32 16.71
N LEU A 117 1.15 -1.01 16.78
CA LEU A 117 1.90 -0.21 15.82
C LEU A 117 3.34 -0.71 15.64
N GLU A 118 4.03 -1.06 16.74
CA GLU A 118 5.42 -1.55 16.73
C GLU A 118 5.62 -2.70 15.73
N ARG A 119 4.69 -3.67 15.72
CA ARG A 119 4.74 -4.80 14.79
C ARG A 119 4.60 -4.37 13.33
N ASN A 120 3.85 -3.29 13.08
CA ASN A 120 3.57 -2.79 11.73
C ASN A 120 4.72 -1.95 11.18
N LEU A 121 5.52 -1.32 12.06
CA LEU A 121 6.63 -0.46 11.66
C LEU A 121 7.70 -1.20 10.86
N ASN A 122 7.87 -2.51 11.04
CA ASN A 122 8.82 -3.28 10.22
C ASN A 122 8.51 -3.16 8.72
N LEU A 123 7.26 -3.35 8.33
CA LEU A 123 6.83 -3.19 6.92
C LEU A 123 6.94 -1.74 6.47
N VAL A 124 6.58 -0.78 7.33
CA VAL A 124 6.70 0.66 7.04
C VAL A 124 8.15 1.03 6.70
N LEU A 125 9.10 0.65 7.56
CA LEU A 125 10.51 0.96 7.39
C LEU A 125 11.07 0.34 6.10
N GLN A 126 10.77 -0.93 5.84
CA GLN A 126 11.17 -1.60 4.61
C GLN A 126 10.57 -0.93 3.35
N THR A 127 9.34 -0.41 3.45
CA THR A 127 8.72 0.29 2.33
C THR A 127 9.36 1.65 2.10
N ILE A 128 9.70 2.40 3.17
CA ILE A 128 10.39 3.70 3.08
C ILE A 128 11.78 3.55 2.44
N GLU A 129 12.48 2.43 2.67
CA GLU A 129 13.80 2.18 2.09
C GLU A 129 13.79 1.98 0.57
N ILE A 130 12.64 1.56 0.01
CA ILE A 130 12.54 1.19 -1.41
C ILE A 130 11.61 2.09 -2.22
N CYS A 131 10.87 3.00 -1.57
CA CYS A 131 9.89 3.87 -2.23
C CYS A 131 10.04 5.31 -1.76
N ASP A 132 9.98 6.24 -2.71
CA ASP A 132 10.08 7.68 -2.43
C ASP A 132 8.76 8.29 -1.93
N HIS A 133 7.62 7.72 -2.33
CA HIS A 133 6.27 8.25 -2.04
C HIS A 133 5.49 7.30 -1.16
N VAL A 134 5.81 7.31 0.15
CA VAL A 134 5.16 6.47 1.17
C VAL A 134 4.27 7.32 2.04
N ILE A 135 3.05 6.84 2.32
CA ILE A 135 2.10 7.41 3.26
C ILE A 135 1.77 6.34 4.30
N VAL A 136 1.84 6.68 5.57
CA VAL A 136 1.46 5.77 6.67
C VAL A 136 0.05 6.09 7.13
N CYS A 137 -0.86 5.13 7.00
CA CYS A 137 -2.24 5.23 7.48
C CYS A 137 -2.40 4.43 8.77
N VAL A 138 -2.44 5.12 9.92
CA VAL A 138 -2.64 4.53 11.25
C VAL A 138 -4.13 4.36 11.48
N ASN A 139 -4.64 3.16 11.21
CA ASN A 139 -6.05 2.79 11.33
C ASN A 139 -6.40 2.26 12.74
N LEU A 140 -7.68 2.06 13.02
CA LEU A 140 -8.22 1.54 14.28
C LEU A 140 -7.94 2.46 15.48
N LEU A 141 -7.87 3.78 15.27
CA LEU A 141 -7.65 4.75 16.35
C LEU A 141 -8.75 4.72 17.42
N ASP A 142 -9.97 4.38 17.05
CA ASP A 142 -11.07 4.20 17.99
C ASP A 142 -10.88 2.96 18.88
N GLU A 143 -10.27 1.90 18.36
CA GLU A 143 -9.89 0.73 19.16
C GLU A 143 -8.72 1.02 20.08
N ALA A 144 -7.72 1.73 19.60
CA ALA A 144 -6.61 2.21 20.41
C ALA A 144 -7.13 3.06 21.58
N LYS A 145 -8.03 4.00 21.30
CA LYS A 145 -8.67 4.83 22.35
C LYS A 145 -9.41 3.98 23.39
N ARG A 146 -10.17 2.96 22.97
CA ARG A 146 -10.86 2.02 23.89
C ARG A 146 -9.89 1.23 24.77
N LYS A 147 -8.70 0.92 24.23
CA LYS A 147 -7.63 0.22 24.94
C LYS A 147 -6.70 1.16 25.73
N HIS A 148 -7.02 2.46 25.81
CA HIS A 148 -6.20 3.48 26.45
C HIS A 148 -4.79 3.62 25.85
N ILE A 149 -4.62 3.26 24.57
CA ILE A 149 -3.40 3.43 23.80
C ILE A 149 -3.44 4.81 23.14
N ARG A 150 -2.41 5.60 23.34
CA ARG A 150 -2.22 6.91 22.68
C ARG A 150 -1.13 6.77 21.62
N VAL A 151 -1.46 7.20 20.40
CA VAL A 151 -0.51 7.30 19.30
C VAL A 151 -0.30 8.77 18.99
N ASP A 152 0.94 9.21 19.07
CA ASP A 152 1.34 10.55 18.65
C ASP A 152 1.69 10.51 17.16
N LEU A 153 0.73 10.91 16.32
CA LEU A 153 0.88 10.86 14.86
C LEU A 153 1.91 11.88 14.36
N GLU A 154 2.00 13.05 15.00
CA GLU A 154 2.94 14.09 14.63
C GLU A 154 4.39 13.66 14.94
N GLU A 155 4.63 13.11 16.11
CA GLU A 155 5.93 12.55 16.47
C GLU A 155 6.31 11.37 15.57
N LEU A 156 5.35 10.50 15.23
CA LEU A 156 5.58 9.39 14.31
C LEU A 156 5.97 9.90 12.91
N GLU A 157 5.27 10.90 12.41
CA GLU A 157 5.57 11.54 11.14
C GLU A 157 6.96 12.20 11.15
N ASN A 158 7.32 12.90 12.24
CA ASN A 158 8.62 13.52 12.40
C ASN A 158 9.76 12.48 12.40
N ARG A 159 9.56 11.33 13.06
CA ARG A 159 10.56 10.26 13.13
C ARG A 159 10.70 9.47 11.84
N LEU A 160 9.60 9.20 11.16
CA LEU A 160 9.63 8.44 9.90
C LEU A 160 10.05 9.30 8.70
N GLY A 161 9.83 10.62 8.77
CA GLY A 161 10.10 11.54 7.67
C GLY A 161 9.16 11.39 6.47
N VAL A 162 8.02 10.71 6.65
CA VAL A 162 6.97 10.52 5.65
C VAL A 162 5.61 10.89 6.23
N PRO A 163 4.62 11.30 5.41
CA PRO A 163 3.30 11.65 5.89
C PRO A 163 2.62 10.55 6.70
N VAL A 164 2.02 10.91 7.83
CA VAL A 164 1.28 10.00 8.71
C VAL A 164 -0.14 10.50 8.93
N VAL A 165 -1.13 9.65 8.62
CA VAL A 165 -2.54 9.97 8.75
C VAL A 165 -3.22 9.00 9.70
N GLY A 166 -4.01 9.52 10.63
CA GLY A 166 -4.85 8.70 11.49
C GLY A 166 -6.20 8.40 10.85
N ALA A 167 -6.70 7.17 11.02
CA ALA A 167 -7.96 6.75 10.44
C ALA A 167 -8.80 5.88 11.39
N VAL A 168 -10.11 5.94 11.16
CA VAL A 168 -11.11 4.96 11.58
C VAL A 168 -11.84 4.53 10.32
N ALA A 169 -11.30 3.55 9.61
CA ALA A 169 -11.67 3.26 8.21
C ALA A 169 -13.15 2.92 7.99
N ARG A 170 -13.89 2.51 9.02
CA ARG A 170 -15.35 2.32 8.97
C ARG A 170 -16.12 3.65 8.95
N GLU A 171 -15.49 4.76 9.29
CA GLU A 171 -16.04 6.10 9.22
C GLU A 171 -15.51 6.80 7.96
N ARG A 172 -16.34 6.92 6.92
CA ARG A 172 -15.91 7.47 5.62
C ARG A 172 -15.19 8.81 5.73
N ARG A 173 -15.69 9.71 6.60
CA ARG A 173 -15.09 11.03 6.82
C ARG A 173 -13.64 10.97 7.31
N SER A 174 -13.26 9.91 8.01
CA SER A 174 -11.89 9.75 8.48
C SER A 174 -10.91 9.45 7.33
N LEU A 175 -11.40 8.97 6.19
CA LEU A 175 -10.60 8.71 5.00
C LEU A 175 -10.40 9.94 4.11
N ASP A 176 -11.16 11.01 4.34
CA ASP A 176 -11.00 12.28 3.59
C ASP A 176 -9.61 12.89 3.84
N SER A 177 -9.08 12.74 5.06
CA SER A 177 -7.72 13.18 5.40
C SER A 177 -6.66 12.37 4.66
N LEU A 178 -6.86 11.06 4.48
CA LEU A 178 -5.96 10.21 3.70
C LEU A 178 -5.95 10.63 2.23
N LEU A 179 -7.13 10.88 1.65
CA LEU A 179 -7.25 11.37 0.27
C LEU A 179 -6.54 12.72 0.08
N ALA A 180 -6.69 13.65 1.04
CA ALA A 180 -6.01 14.94 0.98
C ALA A 180 -4.48 14.81 0.99
N VAL A 181 -3.94 13.89 1.81
CA VAL A 181 -2.49 13.63 1.85
C VAL A 181 -2.01 12.92 0.58
N MET A 182 -2.78 11.98 0.02
CA MET A 182 -2.48 11.39 -1.28
C MET A 182 -2.40 12.47 -2.37
N ASP A 183 -3.37 13.38 -2.41
CA ASP A 183 -3.34 14.52 -3.34
C ASP A 183 -2.08 15.40 -3.15
N ASP A 184 -1.66 15.65 -1.92
CA ASP A 184 -0.47 16.46 -1.64
C ASP A 184 0.81 15.75 -2.05
N VAL A 185 0.91 14.43 -1.87
CA VAL A 185 2.03 13.62 -2.35
C VAL A 185 2.06 13.60 -3.87
N ALA A 186 0.90 13.39 -4.53
CA ALA A 186 0.77 13.41 -5.99
C ALA A 186 1.22 14.74 -6.62
N ASP A 187 1.01 15.86 -5.91
CA ASP A 187 1.43 17.21 -6.32
C ASP A 187 2.88 17.53 -5.95
N GLY A 188 3.64 16.59 -5.39
CA GLY A 188 5.00 16.82 -4.92
C GLY A 188 5.07 17.68 -3.65
N LYS A 189 3.96 17.82 -2.91
CA LYS A 189 3.88 18.58 -1.65
C LYS A 189 4.01 17.69 -0.41
N GLY A 190 4.36 16.43 -0.57
CA GLY A 190 4.41 15.40 0.47
C GLY A 190 5.40 15.61 1.63
N GLY A 191 5.85 16.84 1.82
CA GLY A 191 6.66 17.30 2.94
C GLY A 191 8.14 17.49 2.59
N ASN A 192 8.76 18.56 3.14
CA ASN A 192 10.21 18.81 3.08
C ASN A 192 10.97 17.92 4.09
N ARG A 193 10.45 16.74 4.42
CA ARG A 193 11.08 15.85 5.41
C ARG A 193 11.95 14.84 4.69
N THR A 194 13.07 14.53 5.29
CA THR A 194 13.94 13.46 4.79
C THR A 194 13.46 12.15 5.41
N PRO A 195 13.10 11.15 4.58
CA PRO A 195 12.75 9.83 5.09
C PRO A 195 13.86 9.24 5.97
N VAL A 196 13.46 8.49 6.99
CA VAL A 196 14.41 7.84 7.89
C VAL A 196 15.29 6.87 7.10
N VAL A 197 16.60 6.98 7.34
CA VAL A 197 17.58 6.03 6.77
C VAL A 197 17.98 5.05 7.86
N ILE A 198 17.80 3.76 7.60
CA ILE A 198 18.19 2.70 8.53
C ILE A 198 19.64 2.35 8.27
N SER A 199 20.48 2.49 9.30
CA SER A 199 21.86 1.99 9.24
C SER A 199 21.90 0.55 9.76
N TYR A 200 22.39 -0.36 8.93
CA TYR A 200 22.63 -1.72 9.33
C TYR A 200 24.07 -1.84 9.87
N PRO A 201 24.30 -2.57 10.97
CA PRO A 201 25.67 -2.88 11.39
C PRO A 201 26.35 -3.76 10.36
N GLU A 202 27.63 -3.49 10.08
CA GLU A 202 28.47 -4.29 9.18
C GLU A 202 28.70 -5.72 9.68
#